data_67ddaf13ad5187d5f8d952fc4affa241
#
_entry.id   67ddaf13ad5187d5f8d952fc4affa241
#
_cell.length_a   1.000
_cell.length_b   1.000
_cell.length_c   1.000
_cell.angle_alpha   90.00
_cell.angle_beta   90.00
_cell.angle_gamma   90.00
#
_symmetry.space_group_name_H-M   'P 1'
#
loop_
_entity.id
_entity.type
_entity.pdbx_description
1 polymer ?
#
loop_
_entity_poly.entity_id
_entity_poly.type
_entity_poly.pdbx_seq_one_letter_code
_entity_poly.pdbx_strand_id
1 'polypeptide(L)'
;MRFLHTADWQLGMTRHYLSPEAQARSTEARFEAVRSLGRVAREHGCAFVVVAGDVFETNHVGRDVVARACEALAEVPVPVLLLPGNHDPLDAGSVLRSDLFRRLAPAHVRVLDGEPVDVAGVRVLSAPWRSKRPVEDLAARACAGLAREEGVRRVLVAHGAVEDFGAATAAATIDLPALERLVHDGALEAVCLGDRHSTTDVGVTGRVWYAGAPEPTDHDEVDPGNVLVVDLGEQQPPPGGPAAVVTRVPVGRWRFRRHRLDLSSDEDVDALEELLAGLPDKSRTALKLSVVGSLSVAQKARVDALLEHAADLLGALQVWERRSDLVVRADAADLDALGLSGFAREAAERLAVRAGAAVAADLAAGGTGGERGRAPSTPDAVAAQDALSLLHRLAAAG
;
A
#
# COMPACT_ATOMS: atom_id res chain seq x y z
N MET A 1 21.64 -16.96 14.32
CA MET A 1 20.95 -15.93 15.11
C MET A 1 19.89 -15.30 14.24
N ARG A 2 18.65 -15.16 14.75
CA ARG A 2 17.51 -14.65 14.00
C ARG A 2 16.97 -13.38 14.60
N PHE A 3 16.48 -12.48 13.76
CA PHE A 3 15.74 -11.29 14.17
C PHE A 3 14.61 -10.99 13.19
N LEU A 4 13.64 -10.16 13.62
CA LEU A 4 12.59 -9.67 12.75
C LEU A 4 12.97 -8.31 12.15
N HIS A 5 12.70 -8.14 10.85
CA HIS A 5 12.75 -6.88 10.15
C HIS A 5 11.35 -6.50 9.64
N THR A 6 10.90 -5.33 10.00
CA THR A 6 9.65 -4.70 9.58
C THR A 6 9.88 -3.21 9.36
N ALA A 7 8.98 -2.51 8.69
CA ALA A 7 9.03 -1.07 8.42
C ALA A 7 7.63 -0.54 8.13
N ASP A 8 7.48 0.76 7.99
CA ASP A 8 6.32 1.42 7.38
C ASP A 8 4.99 1.04 8.04
N TRP A 9 4.94 1.01 9.37
CA TRP A 9 3.72 0.71 10.12
C TRP A 9 2.65 1.76 9.93
N GLN A 10 3.07 3.02 9.78
CA GLN A 10 2.25 4.20 9.56
C GLN A 10 1.02 4.26 10.48
N LEU A 11 1.25 4.05 11.78
CA LEU A 11 0.20 4.09 12.80
C LEU A 11 -0.43 5.48 12.85
N GLY A 12 -1.76 5.53 12.75
CA GLY A 12 -2.52 6.77 12.63
C GLY A 12 -2.90 7.15 11.20
N MET A 13 -2.50 6.35 10.19
CA MET A 13 -2.90 6.57 8.80
C MET A 13 -4.42 6.54 8.63
N THR A 14 -4.93 7.49 7.84
CA THR A 14 -6.33 7.56 7.41
C THR A 14 -6.43 7.60 5.89
N ARG A 15 -7.53 7.07 5.35
CA ARG A 15 -7.83 7.08 3.92
C ARG A 15 -9.21 7.66 3.68
N HIS A 16 -9.29 8.77 2.96
CA HIS A 16 -10.54 9.50 2.70
C HIS A 16 -11.61 8.70 1.94
N TYR A 17 -11.21 7.63 1.26
CA TYR A 17 -12.12 6.76 0.50
C TYR A 17 -12.69 5.59 1.34
N LEU A 18 -12.22 5.39 2.56
CA LEU A 18 -12.78 4.41 3.47
C LEU A 18 -13.99 4.99 4.21
N SER A 19 -15.05 4.21 4.37
CA SER A 19 -16.12 4.57 5.30
C SER A 19 -15.59 4.64 6.74
N PRO A 20 -16.26 5.34 7.67
CA PRO A 20 -15.83 5.37 9.07
C PRO A 20 -15.62 3.97 9.68
N GLU A 21 -16.49 3.01 9.35
CA GLU A 21 -16.41 1.63 9.82
C GLU A 21 -15.23 0.88 9.20
N ALA A 22 -14.98 1.06 7.90
CA ALA A 22 -13.83 0.49 7.21
C ALA A 22 -12.52 1.10 7.69
N GLN A 23 -12.48 2.41 7.95
CA GLN A 23 -11.33 3.09 8.54
C GLN A 23 -11.02 2.56 9.94
N ALA A 24 -12.03 2.35 10.79
CA ALA A 24 -11.83 1.77 12.12
C ALA A 24 -11.23 0.37 12.04
N ARG A 25 -11.73 -0.48 11.10
CA ARG A 25 -11.17 -1.82 10.85
C ARG A 25 -9.74 -1.77 10.33
N SER A 26 -9.42 -0.83 9.42
CA SER A 26 -8.08 -0.65 8.86
C SER A 26 -7.09 -0.17 9.93
N THR A 27 -7.51 0.76 10.77
CA THR A 27 -6.73 1.24 11.91
C THR A 27 -6.43 0.09 12.89
N GLU A 28 -7.43 -0.72 13.24
CA GLU A 28 -7.22 -1.88 14.14
C GLU A 28 -6.27 -2.91 13.52
N ALA A 29 -6.38 -3.20 12.23
CA ALA A 29 -5.52 -4.16 11.55
C ALA A 29 -4.03 -3.77 11.66
N ARG A 30 -3.68 -2.47 11.61
CA ARG A 30 -2.31 -1.99 11.80
C ARG A 30 -1.77 -2.28 13.18
N PHE A 31 -2.56 -2.07 14.24
CA PHE A 31 -2.15 -2.43 15.61
C PHE A 31 -2.05 -3.95 15.78
N GLU A 32 -2.94 -4.71 15.17
CA GLU A 32 -2.86 -6.18 15.16
C GLU A 32 -1.59 -6.69 14.43
N ALA A 33 -1.17 -6.03 13.35
CA ALA A 33 0.09 -6.34 12.69
C ALA A 33 1.28 -6.15 13.65
N VAL A 34 1.31 -5.07 14.45
CA VAL A 34 2.34 -4.84 15.49
C VAL A 34 2.28 -5.94 16.56
N ARG A 35 1.09 -6.28 17.08
CA ARG A 35 0.95 -7.38 18.08
C ARG A 35 1.44 -8.73 17.51
N SER A 36 1.21 -8.97 16.21
CA SER A 36 1.63 -10.21 15.56
C SER A 36 3.15 -10.41 15.55
N LEU A 37 3.96 -9.33 15.66
CA LEU A 37 5.41 -9.43 15.77
C LEU A 37 5.84 -10.27 16.95
N GLY A 38 5.13 -10.15 18.08
CA GLY A 38 5.39 -10.96 19.28
C GLY A 38 5.15 -12.45 19.05
N ARG A 39 4.12 -12.82 18.28
CA ARG A 39 3.85 -14.20 17.88
C ARG A 39 4.94 -14.71 16.92
N VAL A 40 5.23 -13.97 15.87
CA VAL A 40 6.25 -14.34 14.87
C VAL A 40 7.63 -14.47 15.52
N ALA A 41 7.99 -13.54 16.43
CA ALA A 41 9.26 -13.60 17.14
C ALA A 41 9.42 -14.89 17.94
N ARG A 42 8.35 -15.33 18.65
CA ARG A 42 8.36 -16.58 19.39
C ARG A 42 8.42 -17.81 18.48
N GLU A 43 7.59 -17.86 17.44
CA GLU A 43 7.50 -19.00 16.52
C GLU A 43 8.81 -19.25 15.77
N HIS A 44 9.53 -18.19 15.44
CA HIS A 44 10.79 -18.27 14.69
C HIS A 44 12.06 -18.16 15.54
N GLY A 45 11.92 -17.99 16.86
CA GLY A 45 13.06 -17.84 17.78
C GLY A 45 13.89 -16.58 17.51
N CYS A 46 13.23 -15.47 17.20
CA CYS A 46 13.90 -14.19 16.95
C CYS A 46 14.36 -13.55 18.27
N ALA A 47 15.58 -13.03 18.28
CA ALA A 47 16.18 -12.44 19.47
C ALA A 47 15.82 -10.95 19.67
N PHE A 48 15.45 -10.25 18.59
CA PHE A 48 15.01 -8.85 18.61
C PHE A 48 14.21 -8.50 17.36
N VAL A 49 13.63 -7.30 17.33
CA VAL A 49 12.91 -6.74 16.17
C VAL A 49 13.58 -5.42 15.78
N VAL A 50 13.78 -5.19 14.49
CA VAL A 50 14.12 -3.88 13.94
C VAL A 50 12.95 -3.35 13.14
N VAL A 51 12.62 -2.06 13.33
CA VAL A 51 11.61 -1.33 12.59
C VAL A 51 12.32 -0.25 11.79
N ALA A 52 12.39 -0.42 10.47
CA ALA A 52 13.20 0.40 9.60
C ALA A 52 12.45 1.68 9.13
N GLY A 53 11.91 2.44 10.08
CA GLY A 53 11.29 3.75 9.85
C GLY A 53 9.77 3.73 9.72
N ASP A 54 9.19 4.92 9.77
CA ASP A 54 7.77 5.21 9.58
C ASP A 54 6.85 4.40 10.51
N VAL A 55 7.18 4.44 11.81
CA VAL A 55 6.35 3.85 12.87
C VAL A 55 4.99 4.53 12.93
N PHE A 56 4.99 5.87 12.86
CA PHE A 56 3.79 6.70 12.86
C PHE A 56 3.62 7.42 11.52
N GLU A 57 2.38 7.63 11.11
CA GLU A 57 2.01 8.37 9.89
C GLU A 57 2.55 9.82 9.92
N THR A 58 2.72 10.41 11.09
CA THR A 58 3.24 11.76 11.27
C THR A 58 3.61 12.00 12.73
N ASN A 59 4.50 12.97 12.98
CA ASN A 59 4.80 13.45 14.33
C ASN A 59 3.58 14.06 15.08
N HIS A 60 2.46 14.28 14.39
CA HIS A 60 1.24 14.91 14.94
C HIS A 60 0.08 13.94 15.19
N VAL A 61 0.37 12.64 15.29
CA VAL A 61 -0.67 11.62 15.61
C VAL A 61 -1.33 11.88 16.97
N GLY A 62 -2.58 11.43 17.10
CA GLY A 62 -3.35 11.55 18.34
C GLY A 62 -2.71 10.81 19.52
N ARG A 63 -3.02 11.26 20.73
CA ARG A 63 -2.52 10.63 21.97
C ARG A 63 -2.97 9.18 22.14
N ASP A 64 -4.16 8.85 21.64
CA ASP A 64 -4.74 7.52 21.59
C ASP A 64 -3.92 6.59 20.69
N VAL A 65 -3.47 7.07 19.53
CA VAL A 65 -2.59 6.32 18.61
C VAL A 65 -1.28 5.95 19.31
N VAL A 66 -0.65 6.90 20.00
CA VAL A 66 0.60 6.66 20.75
C VAL A 66 0.37 5.65 21.88
N ALA A 67 -0.72 5.78 22.63
CA ALA A 67 -1.01 4.87 23.74
C ALA A 67 -1.25 3.44 23.24
N ARG A 68 -2.05 3.27 22.17
CA ARG A 68 -2.32 1.98 21.55
C ARG A 68 -1.06 1.35 20.92
N ALA A 69 -0.17 2.17 20.34
CA ALA A 69 1.12 1.70 19.84
C ALA A 69 1.99 1.11 20.96
N CYS A 70 2.07 1.81 22.08
CA CYS A 70 2.84 1.35 23.25
C CYS A 70 2.21 0.08 23.86
N GLU A 71 0.88 -0.02 23.90
CA GLU A 71 0.16 -1.23 24.34
C GLU A 71 0.46 -2.44 23.42
N ALA A 72 0.37 -2.25 22.09
CA ALA A 72 0.72 -3.30 21.14
C ALA A 72 2.18 -3.74 21.24
N LEU A 73 3.10 -2.77 21.43
CA LEU A 73 4.51 -3.05 21.64
C LEU A 73 4.80 -3.83 22.94
N ALA A 74 3.98 -3.66 23.97
CA ALA A 74 4.12 -4.39 25.22
C ALA A 74 3.89 -5.92 25.06
N GLU A 75 3.20 -6.34 24.01
CA GLU A 75 2.97 -7.76 23.72
C GLU A 75 4.17 -8.43 23.00
N VAL A 76 5.16 -7.64 22.53
CA VAL A 76 6.37 -8.16 21.87
C VAL A 76 7.39 -8.54 22.94
N PRO A 77 7.76 -9.82 23.10
CA PRO A 77 8.55 -10.29 24.25
C PRO A 77 10.06 -10.10 24.11
N VAL A 78 10.52 -9.48 23.02
CA VAL A 78 11.94 -9.28 22.69
C VAL A 78 12.25 -7.80 22.51
N PRO A 79 13.53 -7.36 22.58
CA PRO A 79 13.89 -5.97 22.30
C PRO A 79 13.36 -5.50 20.95
N VAL A 80 12.79 -4.29 20.91
CA VAL A 80 12.30 -3.64 19.68
C VAL A 80 13.08 -2.35 19.45
N LEU A 81 13.71 -2.25 18.30
CA LEU A 81 14.53 -1.11 17.89
C LEU A 81 13.77 -0.31 16.82
N LEU A 82 13.33 0.90 17.16
CA LEU A 82 12.54 1.77 16.29
C LEU A 82 13.44 2.79 15.61
N LEU A 83 13.57 2.73 14.29
CA LEU A 83 14.20 3.78 13.51
C LEU A 83 13.16 4.85 13.14
N PRO A 84 13.45 6.14 13.32
CA PRO A 84 12.64 7.22 12.75
C PRO A 84 12.79 7.30 11.23
N GLY A 85 11.64 7.42 10.52
CA GLY A 85 11.58 7.61 9.07
C GLY A 85 11.29 9.05 8.66
N ASN A 86 10.86 9.24 7.42
CA ASN A 86 10.52 10.56 6.88
C ASN A 86 9.14 11.07 7.35
N HIS A 87 8.25 10.18 7.77
CA HIS A 87 6.94 10.51 8.34
C HIS A 87 7.05 10.94 9.81
N ASP A 88 7.96 10.32 10.58
CA ASP A 88 8.15 10.53 12.02
C ASP A 88 9.59 10.88 12.44
N PRO A 89 10.25 11.83 11.75
CA PRO A 89 11.67 12.14 11.99
C PRO A 89 11.93 12.62 13.42
N LEU A 90 13.20 12.47 13.87
CA LEU A 90 13.69 12.95 15.18
C LEU A 90 13.91 14.47 15.17
N ASP A 91 12.97 15.23 14.70
CA ASP A 91 12.97 16.70 14.82
C ASP A 91 12.53 17.16 16.21
N ALA A 92 12.38 18.47 16.39
CA ALA A 92 11.98 19.06 17.69
C ALA A 92 10.56 18.65 18.12
N GLY A 93 9.70 18.27 17.16
CA GLY A 93 8.31 17.85 17.39
C GLY A 93 8.12 16.33 17.37
N SER A 94 9.20 15.55 17.41
CA SER A 94 9.13 14.10 17.23
C SER A 94 8.24 13.40 18.26
N VAL A 95 7.26 12.66 17.77
CA VAL A 95 6.38 11.81 18.58
C VAL A 95 7.17 10.78 19.38
N LEU A 96 8.24 10.21 18.80
CA LEU A 96 9.12 9.21 19.43
C LEU A 96 9.96 9.79 20.58
N ARG A 97 10.08 11.14 20.68
CA ARG A 97 10.71 11.87 21.78
C ARG A 97 9.72 12.53 22.72
N SER A 98 8.42 12.44 22.45
CA SER A 98 7.40 13.06 23.29
C SER A 98 7.40 12.47 24.71
N ASP A 99 6.98 13.28 25.68
CA ASP A 99 6.86 12.83 27.08
C ASP A 99 5.82 11.70 27.21
N LEU A 100 4.80 11.71 26.35
CA LEU A 100 3.81 10.65 26.32
C LEU A 100 4.44 9.32 25.91
N PHE A 101 5.18 9.30 24.77
CA PHE A 101 5.84 8.09 24.30
C PHE A 101 6.86 7.58 25.32
N ARG A 102 7.75 8.45 25.85
CA ARG A 102 8.75 8.06 26.86
C ARG A 102 8.13 7.43 28.11
N ARG A 103 6.98 7.92 28.53
CA ARG A 103 6.28 7.40 29.72
C ARG A 103 5.57 6.06 29.46
N LEU A 104 5.04 5.85 28.26
CA LEU A 104 4.23 4.68 27.94
C LEU A 104 5.01 3.56 27.26
N ALA A 105 6.11 3.88 26.59
CA ALA A 105 6.91 2.89 25.88
C ALA A 105 7.43 1.81 26.84
N PRO A 106 7.27 0.52 26.48
CA PRO A 106 7.84 -0.59 27.27
C PRO A 106 9.35 -0.47 27.38
N ALA A 107 9.93 -0.94 28.48
CA ALA A 107 11.38 -0.82 28.75
C ALA A 107 12.28 -1.53 27.71
N HIS A 108 11.75 -2.51 26.99
CA HIS A 108 12.47 -3.22 25.93
C HIS A 108 12.39 -2.51 24.55
N VAL A 109 11.69 -1.39 24.45
CA VAL A 109 11.60 -0.57 23.23
C VAL A 109 12.64 0.52 23.27
N ARG A 110 13.45 0.60 22.21
CA ARG A 110 14.49 1.63 22.06
C ARG A 110 14.35 2.37 20.75
N VAL A 111 14.38 3.68 20.80
CA VAL A 111 14.47 4.54 19.60
C VAL A 111 15.93 4.66 19.18
N LEU A 112 16.18 4.36 17.91
CA LEU A 112 17.51 4.48 17.30
C LEU A 112 17.77 5.93 16.91
N ASP A 113 18.86 6.49 17.44
CA ASP A 113 19.19 7.92 17.28
C ASP A 113 20.51 8.17 16.53
N GLY A 114 21.10 7.12 15.96
CA GLY A 114 22.35 7.14 15.22
C GLY A 114 23.53 6.55 15.98
N GLU A 115 23.41 6.39 17.31
CA GLU A 115 24.41 5.66 18.08
C GLU A 115 24.26 4.14 17.87
N PRO A 116 25.35 3.38 17.74
CA PRO A 116 25.28 1.93 17.64
C PRO A 116 24.63 1.28 18.86
N VAL A 117 23.84 0.22 18.63
CA VAL A 117 23.15 -0.53 19.68
C VAL A 117 23.59 -1.98 19.63
N ASP A 118 24.20 -2.48 20.71
CA ASP A 118 24.52 -3.89 20.83
C ASP A 118 23.30 -4.66 21.40
N VAL A 119 22.81 -5.65 20.66
CA VAL A 119 21.68 -6.49 21.04
C VAL A 119 21.92 -7.94 20.56
N ALA A 120 21.75 -8.91 21.44
CA ALA A 120 21.89 -10.35 21.16
C ALA A 120 23.18 -10.71 20.38
N GLY A 121 24.30 -10.02 20.65
CA GLY A 121 25.60 -10.25 20.01
C GLY A 121 25.74 -9.63 18.61
N VAL A 122 24.80 -8.76 18.21
CA VAL A 122 24.84 -7.98 16.98
C VAL A 122 24.89 -6.50 17.28
N ARG A 123 25.78 -5.79 16.61
CA ARG A 123 25.85 -4.34 16.61
C ARG A 123 24.96 -3.77 15.53
N VAL A 124 23.87 -3.12 15.92
CA VAL A 124 22.93 -2.47 15.04
C VAL A 124 23.39 -1.03 14.81
N LEU A 125 23.74 -0.72 13.58
CA LEU A 125 24.00 0.64 13.09
C LEU A 125 22.69 1.22 12.58
N SER A 126 22.50 2.53 12.74
CA SER A 126 21.23 3.15 12.36
C SER A 126 21.41 4.49 11.67
N ALA A 127 20.52 4.74 10.69
CA ALA A 127 20.49 5.95 9.88
C ALA A 127 19.16 6.71 10.08
N PRO A 128 18.90 7.29 11.29
CA PRO A 128 17.62 7.91 11.59
C PRO A 128 17.41 9.21 10.83
N TRP A 129 16.20 9.43 10.35
CA TRP A 129 15.77 10.72 9.81
C TRP A 129 15.64 11.76 10.94
N ARG A 130 16.24 12.93 10.75
CA ARG A 130 16.17 14.07 11.69
C ARG A 130 15.43 15.28 11.12
N SER A 131 15.06 15.20 9.85
CA SER A 131 14.34 16.21 9.09
C SER A 131 13.61 15.53 7.95
N LYS A 132 12.48 16.07 7.51
CA LYS A 132 11.76 15.60 6.31
C LYS A 132 12.52 15.82 5.00
N ARG A 133 13.63 16.54 5.03
CA ARG A 133 14.47 16.85 3.86
C ARG A 133 15.95 16.70 4.23
N PRO A 134 16.46 15.49 4.35
CA PRO A 134 17.88 15.27 4.53
C PRO A 134 18.64 15.74 3.29
N VAL A 135 19.85 16.26 3.51
CA VAL A 135 20.73 16.80 2.47
C VAL A 135 21.91 15.88 2.14
N GLU A 136 21.90 14.68 2.68
CA GLU A 136 22.96 13.68 2.53
C GLU A 136 22.39 12.28 2.60
N ASP A 137 23.10 11.28 2.08
CA ASP A 137 22.82 9.86 2.30
C ASP A 137 23.11 9.51 3.78
N LEU A 138 22.03 9.27 4.54
CA LEU A 138 22.11 8.95 5.96
C LEU A 138 22.70 7.55 6.19
N ALA A 139 22.50 6.61 5.28
CA ALA A 139 23.05 5.25 5.35
C ALA A 139 24.56 5.29 5.12
N ALA A 140 25.01 6.03 4.12
CA ALA A 140 26.45 6.24 3.88
C ALA A 140 27.13 6.91 5.08
N ARG A 141 26.48 7.91 5.69
CA ARG A 141 27.00 8.54 6.91
C ARG A 141 27.12 7.57 8.08
N ALA A 142 26.11 6.73 8.30
CA ALA A 142 26.12 5.73 9.37
C ALA A 142 27.21 4.66 9.18
N CYS A 143 27.65 4.45 7.95
CA CYS A 143 28.68 3.49 7.59
C CYS A 143 30.05 4.11 7.30
N ALA A 144 30.24 5.41 7.57
CA ALA A 144 31.49 6.10 7.27
C ALA A 144 32.69 5.45 7.95
N GLY A 145 33.71 5.04 7.19
CA GLY A 145 34.91 4.38 7.71
C GLY A 145 34.69 2.95 8.19
N LEU A 146 33.53 2.34 7.93
CA LEU A 146 33.24 0.98 8.36
C LEU A 146 34.10 -0.02 7.59
N ALA A 147 34.79 -0.89 8.32
CA ALA A 147 35.55 -2.00 7.79
C ALA A 147 35.20 -3.28 8.55
N ARG A 148 35.49 -4.42 7.94
CA ARG A 148 35.34 -5.71 8.59
C ARG A 148 36.19 -5.78 9.87
N GLU A 149 35.59 -6.29 10.93
CA GLU A 149 36.23 -6.59 12.19
C GLU A 149 35.87 -8.03 12.58
N GLU A 150 36.87 -8.85 12.85
CA GLU A 150 36.63 -10.25 13.17
C GLU A 150 35.87 -10.42 14.49
N GLY A 151 34.84 -11.27 14.47
CA GLY A 151 33.99 -11.51 15.63
C GLY A 151 32.93 -10.43 15.89
N VAL A 152 32.92 -9.32 15.14
CA VAL A 152 31.93 -8.26 15.28
C VAL A 152 30.88 -8.37 14.18
N ARG A 153 29.67 -8.75 14.57
CA ARG A 153 28.52 -8.86 13.69
C ARG A 153 27.78 -7.53 13.59
N ARG A 154 27.49 -7.06 12.40
CA ARG A 154 26.85 -5.76 12.19
C ARG A 154 25.67 -5.84 11.22
N VAL A 155 24.61 -5.13 11.57
CA VAL A 155 23.42 -4.92 10.72
C VAL A 155 23.18 -3.42 10.64
N LEU A 156 22.89 -2.92 9.43
CA LEU A 156 22.44 -1.55 9.22
C LEU A 156 20.92 -1.51 9.16
N VAL A 157 20.33 -0.52 9.85
CA VAL A 157 18.91 -0.17 9.73
C VAL A 157 18.83 1.25 9.17
N ALA A 158 18.20 1.39 8.00
CA ALA A 158 18.05 2.67 7.30
C ALA A 158 16.64 2.81 6.69
N HIS A 159 16.29 4.05 6.34
CA HIS A 159 15.01 4.36 5.74
C HIS A 159 15.22 5.33 4.59
N GLY A 160 14.62 5.05 3.42
CA GLY A 160 14.74 5.87 2.23
C GLY A 160 14.84 5.06 0.95
N ALA A 161 14.68 5.74 -0.20
CA ALA A 161 14.75 5.11 -1.52
C ALA A 161 16.19 4.84 -1.94
N VAL A 162 16.43 3.70 -2.60
CA VAL A 162 17.63 3.46 -3.41
C VAL A 162 17.44 4.05 -4.81
N GLU A 163 18.52 4.31 -5.55
CA GLU A 163 18.51 5.08 -6.81
C GLU A 163 17.48 4.60 -7.85
N ASP A 164 17.15 3.32 -7.88
CA ASP A 164 16.27 2.74 -8.90
C ASP A 164 14.75 2.90 -8.61
N PHE A 165 14.34 3.43 -7.45
CA PHE A 165 12.96 3.32 -6.98
C PHE A 165 12.21 4.63 -6.70
N GLY A 166 12.76 5.81 -6.93
CA GLY A 166 11.94 6.95 -6.61
C GLY A 166 12.48 8.33 -6.85
N ALA A 167 11.57 9.29 -6.77
CA ALA A 167 11.81 10.72 -6.86
C ALA A 167 12.35 11.31 -5.54
N ALA A 168 13.16 10.59 -4.79
CA ALA A 168 13.89 11.18 -3.67
C ALA A 168 14.75 12.31 -4.20
N THR A 169 14.88 13.40 -3.45
CA THR A 169 15.90 14.42 -3.79
C THR A 169 17.23 13.69 -3.89
N ALA A 170 17.96 13.86 -4.97
CA ALA A 170 19.22 13.14 -5.26
C ALA A 170 20.20 13.08 -4.06
N ALA A 171 20.12 14.05 -3.14
CA ALA A 171 20.98 14.14 -1.96
C ALA A 171 20.62 13.15 -0.82
N ALA A 172 19.37 12.61 -0.80
CA ALA A 172 18.89 11.72 0.26
C ALA A 172 18.77 10.25 -0.19
N THR A 173 19.12 9.97 -1.45
CA THR A 173 19.08 8.63 -2.04
C THR A 173 20.19 7.75 -1.46
N ILE A 174 19.84 6.53 -1.10
CA ILE A 174 20.76 5.54 -0.55
C ILE A 174 21.63 4.95 -1.68
N ASP A 175 22.97 5.05 -1.56
CA ASP A 175 23.93 4.43 -2.48
C ASP A 175 23.94 2.90 -2.28
N LEU A 176 23.06 2.19 -3.00
CA LEU A 176 22.97 0.73 -2.95
C LEU A 176 24.30 0.04 -3.33
N PRO A 177 25.02 0.43 -4.40
CA PRO A 177 26.34 -0.12 -4.68
C PRO A 177 27.35 -0.01 -3.54
N ALA A 178 27.32 1.10 -2.78
CA ALA A 178 28.20 1.24 -1.60
C ALA A 178 27.81 0.27 -0.48
N LEU A 179 26.53 0.10 -0.20
CA LEU A 179 26.06 -0.88 0.79
C LEU A 179 26.38 -2.31 0.38
N GLU A 180 26.20 -2.65 -0.88
CA GLU A 180 26.54 -3.98 -1.44
C GLU A 180 28.03 -4.29 -1.29
N ARG A 181 28.93 -3.31 -1.48
CA ARG A 181 30.37 -3.48 -1.21
C ARG A 181 30.64 -3.78 0.25
N LEU A 182 30.02 -3.04 1.20
CA LEU A 182 30.19 -3.26 2.64
C LEU A 182 29.71 -4.66 3.07
N VAL A 183 28.62 -5.13 2.47
CA VAL A 183 28.10 -6.48 2.68
C VAL A 183 29.03 -7.52 2.09
N HIS A 184 29.51 -7.34 0.86
CA HIS A 184 30.46 -8.25 0.20
C HIS A 184 31.77 -8.36 0.99
N ASP A 185 32.30 -7.26 1.47
CA ASP A 185 33.56 -7.20 2.24
C ASP A 185 33.39 -7.72 3.69
N GLY A 186 32.15 -8.04 4.09
CA GLY A 186 31.83 -8.57 5.42
C GLY A 186 31.89 -7.54 6.55
N ALA A 187 31.84 -6.24 6.23
CA ALA A 187 31.69 -5.15 7.19
C ALA A 187 30.26 -5.08 7.74
N LEU A 188 29.27 -5.44 6.91
CA LEU A 188 27.86 -5.64 7.26
C LEU A 188 27.42 -7.07 6.93
N GLU A 189 26.51 -7.64 7.73
CA GLU A 189 25.91 -8.95 7.47
C GLU A 189 24.53 -8.85 6.82
N ALA A 190 23.79 -7.80 7.10
CA ALA A 190 22.51 -7.47 6.50
C ALA A 190 22.23 -5.98 6.54
N VAL A 191 21.39 -5.51 5.63
CA VAL A 191 20.85 -4.15 5.57
C VAL A 191 19.33 -4.22 5.56
N CYS A 192 18.71 -3.57 6.53
CA CYS A 192 17.27 -3.49 6.74
C CYS A 192 16.77 -2.11 6.32
N LEU A 193 16.00 -2.06 5.23
CA LEU A 193 15.46 -0.83 4.66
C LEU A 193 13.95 -0.69 4.88
N GLY A 194 13.47 0.54 5.05
CA GLY A 194 12.07 0.97 4.95
C GLY A 194 11.92 2.11 3.94
N ASP A 195 10.70 2.65 3.76
CA ASP A 195 10.21 3.63 2.78
C ASP A 195 9.49 2.98 1.59
N ARG A 196 9.85 1.76 1.23
CA ARG A 196 9.15 0.99 0.20
C ARG A 196 8.19 0.02 0.86
N HIS A 197 6.90 0.22 0.65
CA HIS A 197 5.83 -0.59 1.27
C HIS A 197 5.73 -2.02 0.70
N SER A 198 6.49 -2.33 -0.33
CA SER A 198 6.56 -3.66 -0.96
C SER A 198 7.77 -4.42 -0.45
N THR A 199 7.59 -5.67 -0.03
CA THR A 199 8.69 -6.56 0.34
C THR A 199 9.60 -6.79 -0.87
N THR A 200 10.84 -6.35 -0.81
CA THR A 200 11.74 -6.35 -1.96
C THR A 200 13.18 -6.68 -1.55
N ASP A 201 13.76 -7.67 -2.22
CA ASP A 201 15.21 -7.88 -2.23
C ASP A 201 15.83 -6.90 -3.25
N VAL A 202 16.84 -6.16 -2.84
CA VAL A 202 17.52 -5.20 -3.70
C VAL A 202 19.02 -5.48 -3.75
N GLY A 203 19.62 -5.18 -4.88
CA GLY A 203 21.04 -5.49 -5.12
C GLY A 203 21.26 -6.93 -5.58
N VAL A 204 22.43 -7.48 -5.28
CA VAL A 204 22.88 -8.78 -5.81
C VAL A 204 23.34 -9.75 -4.71
N THR A 205 23.55 -9.29 -3.49
CA THR A 205 24.05 -10.13 -2.39
C THR A 205 22.96 -10.93 -1.69
N GLY A 206 21.67 -10.59 -1.89
CA GLY A 206 20.54 -11.16 -1.16
C GLY A 206 20.51 -10.79 0.32
N ARG A 207 21.18 -9.68 0.70
CA ARG A 207 21.33 -9.23 2.10
C ARG A 207 20.82 -7.82 2.34
N VAL A 208 20.33 -7.14 1.31
CA VAL A 208 19.74 -5.80 1.37
C VAL A 208 18.25 -5.91 1.06
N TRP A 209 17.40 -5.62 2.04
CA TRP A 209 15.97 -5.86 1.94
C TRP A 209 15.13 -4.69 2.41
N TYR A 210 14.10 -4.37 1.65
CA TYR A 210 12.93 -3.67 2.15
C TYR A 210 11.95 -4.68 2.76
N ALA A 211 11.52 -4.45 4.00
CA ALA A 211 10.53 -5.32 4.63
C ALA A 211 9.14 -5.15 4.01
N GLY A 212 8.82 -3.96 3.56
CA GLY A 212 7.48 -3.56 3.20
C GLY A 212 6.62 -3.22 4.41
N ALA A 213 5.45 -2.69 4.17
CA ALA A 213 4.46 -2.42 5.21
C ALA A 213 3.83 -3.74 5.69
N PRO A 214 3.77 -4.01 7.01
CA PRO A 214 3.19 -5.23 7.55
C PRO A 214 1.66 -5.28 7.40
N GLU A 215 1.04 -4.13 7.20
CA GLU A 215 -0.35 -4.02 6.79
C GLU A 215 -0.43 -3.17 5.51
N PRO A 216 -0.98 -3.68 4.41
CA PRO A 216 -1.02 -2.96 3.14
C PRO A 216 -1.57 -1.54 3.25
N THR A 217 -1.04 -0.63 2.43
CA THR A 217 -1.40 0.79 2.46
C THR A 217 -2.03 1.28 1.17
N ASP A 218 -1.68 0.71 0.02
CA ASP A 218 -2.16 1.16 -1.29
C ASP A 218 -2.27 0.00 -2.30
N HIS A 219 -2.91 0.30 -3.45
CA HIS A 219 -3.11 -0.63 -4.57
C HIS A 219 -1.87 -0.80 -5.45
N ASP A 220 -0.84 0.04 -5.31
CA ASP A 220 0.37 0.02 -6.13
C ASP A 220 1.48 -0.87 -5.53
N GLU A 221 1.25 -1.37 -4.33
CA GLU A 221 2.19 -2.23 -3.62
C GLU A 221 2.24 -3.63 -4.23
N VAL A 222 3.46 -4.15 -4.33
CA VAL A 222 3.73 -5.52 -4.78
C VAL A 222 4.21 -6.33 -3.59
N ASP A 223 3.49 -7.39 -3.22
CA ASP A 223 3.82 -8.25 -2.07
C ASP A 223 3.91 -7.50 -0.71
N PRO A 224 2.91 -6.67 -0.33
CA PRO A 224 2.83 -6.06 0.98
C PRO A 224 2.26 -7.05 2.03
N GLY A 225 2.20 -6.63 3.29
CA GLY A 225 1.57 -7.40 4.37
C GLY A 225 2.49 -8.44 4.99
N ASN A 226 3.81 -8.30 4.82
CA ASN A 226 4.81 -9.21 5.35
C ASN A 226 5.67 -8.58 6.45
N VAL A 227 6.30 -9.44 7.24
CA VAL A 227 7.49 -9.15 8.02
C VAL A 227 8.57 -10.16 7.64
N LEU A 228 9.84 -9.80 7.84
CA LEU A 228 10.97 -10.65 7.45
C LEU A 228 11.63 -11.25 8.68
N VAL A 229 11.79 -12.57 8.68
CA VAL A 229 12.69 -13.26 9.60
C VAL A 229 14.06 -13.37 8.92
N VAL A 230 15.04 -12.70 9.48
CA VAL A 230 16.42 -12.68 8.97
C VAL A 230 17.27 -13.61 9.83
N ASP A 231 17.80 -14.67 9.23
CA ASP A 231 18.73 -15.60 9.88
C ASP A 231 20.15 -15.33 9.40
N LEU A 232 20.97 -14.79 10.28
CA LEU A 232 22.39 -14.51 10.01
C LEU A 232 23.31 -15.75 10.17
N GLY A 233 22.73 -16.91 10.52
CA GLY A 233 23.53 -18.08 10.88
C GLY A 233 24.17 -17.95 12.27
N GLU A 234 25.02 -18.90 12.64
CA GLU A 234 25.69 -18.96 13.94
C GLU A 234 26.98 -18.13 13.99
N GLN A 235 27.69 -18.05 12.88
CA GLN A 235 28.99 -17.39 12.78
C GLN A 235 28.96 -16.25 11.76
N GLN A 236 29.85 -15.28 11.95
CA GLN A 236 30.09 -14.23 10.98
C GLN A 236 30.59 -14.85 9.66
N PRO A 237 29.91 -14.62 8.51
CA PRO A 237 30.37 -15.17 7.25
C PRO A 237 31.68 -14.54 6.78
N PRO A 238 32.50 -15.27 5.99
CA PRO A 238 33.66 -14.66 5.34
C PRO A 238 33.21 -13.64 4.27
N PRO A 239 34.11 -12.75 3.81
CA PRO A 239 33.86 -11.92 2.65
C PRO A 239 33.36 -12.73 1.45
N GLY A 240 32.32 -12.27 0.76
CA GLY A 240 31.67 -13.03 -0.31
C GLY A 240 30.97 -14.31 0.11
N GLY A 241 30.81 -14.53 1.42
CA GLY A 241 30.13 -15.72 1.97
C GLY A 241 28.63 -15.76 1.66
N PRO A 242 27.93 -16.84 2.10
CA PRO A 242 26.54 -17.07 1.76
C PRO A 242 25.62 -15.92 2.28
N ALA A 243 24.58 -15.64 1.53
CA ALA A 243 23.55 -14.67 1.93
C ALA A 243 22.91 -15.05 3.28
N ALA A 244 22.40 -14.05 4.00
CA ALA A 244 21.48 -14.29 5.09
C ALA A 244 20.22 -15.01 4.56
N VAL A 245 19.66 -15.92 5.35
CA VAL A 245 18.40 -16.56 4.97
C VAL A 245 17.26 -15.64 5.41
N VAL A 246 16.50 -15.12 4.44
CA VAL A 246 15.35 -14.24 4.69
C VAL A 246 14.07 -14.99 4.40
N THR A 247 13.20 -15.09 5.41
CA THR A 247 11.89 -15.73 5.30
C THR A 247 10.80 -14.67 5.42
N ARG A 248 9.91 -14.59 4.42
CA ARG A 248 8.73 -13.74 4.44
C ARG A 248 7.64 -14.39 5.27
N VAL A 249 7.09 -13.66 6.22
CA VAL A 249 5.99 -14.13 7.07
C VAL A 249 4.81 -13.19 6.89
N PRO A 250 3.70 -13.64 6.30
CA PRO A 250 2.53 -12.80 6.10
C PRO A 250 1.83 -12.51 7.44
N VAL A 251 1.54 -11.23 7.68
CA VAL A 251 0.84 -10.74 8.87
C VAL A 251 -0.32 -9.81 8.53
N GLY A 252 -0.30 -9.20 7.34
CA GLY A 252 -1.32 -8.27 6.86
C GLY A 252 -2.67 -8.93 6.66
N ARG A 253 -3.73 -8.18 6.94
CA ARG A 253 -5.12 -8.63 6.85
C ARG A 253 -5.89 -7.97 5.74
N TRP A 254 -5.57 -6.72 5.39
CA TRP A 254 -6.21 -6.01 4.30
C TRP A 254 -5.67 -6.47 2.95
N ARG A 255 -6.52 -6.32 1.92
CA ARG A 255 -6.21 -6.67 0.54
C ARG A 255 -6.56 -5.51 -0.34
N PHE A 256 -5.56 -4.92 -0.98
CA PHE A 256 -5.74 -3.90 -1.99
C PHE A 256 -5.68 -4.59 -3.36
N ARG A 257 -6.79 -4.55 -4.09
CA ARG A 257 -6.94 -5.22 -5.37
C ARG A 257 -7.21 -4.20 -6.46
N ARG A 258 -6.59 -4.41 -7.61
CA ARG A 258 -6.81 -3.60 -8.80
C ARG A 258 -7.20 -4.53 -9.94
N HIS A 259 -8.32 -4.22 -10.61
CA HIS A 259 -8.74 -4.93 -11.79
C HIS A 259 -9.07 -3.96 -12.92
N ARG A 260 -8.70 -4.33 -14.14
CA ARG A 260 -9.17 -3.71 -15.36
C ARG A 260 -10.16 -4.66 -15.99
N LEU A 261 -11.33 -4.15 -16.38
CA LEU A 261 -12.42 -4.88 -16.95
C LEU A 261 -12.73 -4.30 -18.33
N ASP A 262 -12.81 -5.17 -19.31
CA ASP A 262 -13.35 -4.88 -20.65
C ASP A 262 -14.77 -5.42 -20.69
N LEU A 263 -15.79 -4.54 -20.69
CA LEU A 263 -17.20 -4.90 -20.64
C LEU A 263 -17.87 -4.54 -21.95
N SER A 264 -18.31 -5.54 -22.70
CA SER A 264 -18.94 -5.36 -24.03
C SER A 264 -20.07 -6.35 -24.30
N SER A 265 -20.29 -7.34 -23.45
CA SER A 265 -21.26 -8.40 -23.58
C SER A 265 -21.89 -8.78 -22.23
N ASP A 266 -22.94 -9.61 -22.26
CA ASP A 266 -23.54 -10.15 -21.04
C ASP A 266 -22.60 -11.09 -20.31
N GLU A 267 -21.80 -11.86 -21.05
CA GLU A 267 -20.78 -12.73 -20.49
C GLU A 267 -19.71 -11.95 -19.69
N ASP A 268 -19.33 -10.73 -20.16
CA ASP A 268 -18.40 -9.86 -19.41
C ASP A 268 -19.03 -9.35 -18.12
N VAL A 269 -20.33 -9.06 -18.13
CA VAL A 269 -21.08 -8.66 -16.92
C VAL A 269 -21.20 -9.83 -15.95
N ASP A 270 -21.43 -11.05 -16.45
CA ASP A 270 -21.41 -12.27 -15.64
C ASP A 270 -20.04 -12.50 -15.01
N ALA A 271 -18.96 -12.31 -15.76
CA ALA A 271 -17.58 -12.41 -15.24
C ALA A 271 -17.29 -11.35 -14.16
N LEU A 272 -17.82 -10.13 -14.27
CA LEU A 272 -17.74 -9.13 -13.20
C LEU A 272 -18.48 -9.61 -11.93
N GLU A 273 -19.68 -10.18 -12.08
CA GLU A 273 -20.45 -10.72 -10.96
C GLU A 273 -19.69 -11.84 -10.25
N GLU A 274 -19.11 -12.78 -10.99
CA GLU A 274 -18.27 -13.85 -10.45
C GLU A 274 -17.02 -13.31 -9.75
N LEU A 275 -16.34 -12.32 -10.33
CA LEU A 275 -15.20 -11.65 -9.71
C LEU A 275 -15.58 -11.06 -8.35
N LEU A 276 -16.66 -10.29 -8.29
CA LEU A 276 -17.12 -9.64 -7.07
C LEU A 276 -17.61 -10.67 -6.03
N ALA A 277 -18.27 -11.74 -6.46
CA ALA A 277 -18.71 -12.84 -5.59
C ALA A 277 -17.52 -13.58 -4.99
N GLY A 278 -16.49 -13.86 -5.77
CA GLY A 278 -15.29 -14.63 -5.41
C GLY A 278 -14.25 -13.89 -4.57
N LEU A 279 -14.43 -12.58 -4.32
CA LEU A 279 -13.48 -11.83 -3.48
C LEU A 279 -13.49 -12.34 -2.04
N PRO A 280 -12.33 -12.74 -1.48
CA PRO A 280 -12.24 -13.16 -0.10
C PRO A 280 -12.25 -11.93 0.83
N ASP A 281 -12.70 -12.13 2.08
CA ASP A 281 -12.63 -11.09 3.14
C ASP A 281 -13.13 -9.71 2.68
N LYS A 282 -14.31 -9.67 2.09
CA LYS A 282 -14.86 -8.46 1.44
C LYS A 282 -14.75 -7.22 2.32
N SER A 283 -15.06 -7.33 3.61
CA SER A 283 -15.01 -6.23 4.58
C SER A 283 -13.60 -5.66 4.84
N ARG A 284 -12.54 -6.37 4.40
CA ARG A 284 -11.13 -5.94 4.44
C ARG A 284 -10.50 -5.88 3.06
N THR A 285 -11.31 -5.87 2.01
CA THR A 285 -10.84 -5.72 0.63
C THR A 285 -11.15 -4.30 0.15
N ALA A 286 -10.12 -3.57 -0.25
CA ALA A 286 -10.23 -2.33 -1.01
C ALA A 286 -10.06 -2.67 -2.50
N LEU A 287 -11.11 -2.49 -3.29
CA LEU A 287 -11.13 -2.79 -4.71
C LEU A 287 -11.10 -1.50 -5.53
N LYS A 288 -10.18 -1.43 -6.50
CA LYS A 288 -10.09 -0.35 -7.47
C LYS A 288 -10.29 -0.92 -8.88
N LEU A 289 -11.34 -0.47 -9.55
CA LEU A 289 -11.73 -0.92 -10.88
C LEU A 289 -11.40 0.13 -11.94
N SER A 290 -10.89 -0.32 -13.08
CA SER A 290 -10.87 0.44 -14.33
C SER A 290 -11.80 -0.28 -15.30
N VAL A 291 -12.82 0.39 -15.81
CA VAL A 291 -13.83 -0.20 -16.68
C VAL A 291 -13.76 0.45 -18.06
N VAL A 292 -13.57 -0.35 -19.08
CA VAL A 292 -13.56 0.10 -20.48
C VAL A 292 -14.55 -0.73 -21.31
N GLY A 293 -15.02 -0.20 -22.41
CA GLY A 293 -15.88 -0.94 -23.33
C GLY A 293 -17.17 -0.24 -23.69
N SER A 294 -18.18 -1.01 -24.06
CA SER A 294 -19.46 -0.47 -24.54
C SER A 294 -20.60 -1.37 -24.14
N LEU A 295 -21.53 -0.85 -23.36
CA LEU A 295 -22.66 -1.59 -22.79
C LEU A 295 -23.99 -1.04 -23.33
N SER A 296 -25.02 -1.89 -23.42
CA SER A 296 -26.41 -1.45 -23.51
C SER A 296 -26.86 -0.77 -22.21
N VAL A 297 -28.02 -0.11 -22.23
CA VAL A 297 -28.61 0.49 -21.04
C VAL A 297 -28.92 -0.58 -19.98
N ALA A 298 -29.40 -1.75 -20.41
CA ALA A 298 -29.71 -2.87 -19.54
C ALA A 298 -28.45 -3.43 -18.86
N GLN A 299 -27.37 -3.65 -19.61
CA GLN A 299 -26.08 -4.11 -19.11
C GLN A 299 -25.47 -3.10 -18.11
N LYS A 300 -25.50 -1.81 -18.45
CA LYS A 300 -25.01 -0.75 -17.54
C LYS A 300 -25.80 -0.74 -16.24
N ALA A 301 -27.12 -0.85 -16.28
CA ALA A 301 -27.97 -0.91 -15.09
C ALA A 301 -27.63 -2.13 -14.21
N ARG A 302 -27.35 -3.28 -14.83
CA ARG A 302 -26.89 -4.48 -14.11
C ARG A 302 -25.52 -4.27 -13.49
N VAL A 303 -24.56 -3.69 -14.21
CA VAL A 303 -23.24 -3.34 -13.66
C VAL A 303 -23.36 -2.38 -12.48
N ASP A 304 -24.20 -1.34 -12.58
CA ASP A 304 -24.41 -0.38 -11.49
C ASP A 304 -24.97 -1.08 -10.24
N ALA A 305 -25.94 -1.95 -10.40
CA ALA A 305 -26.53 -2.71 -9.29
C ALA A 305 -25.49 -3.66 -8.62
N LEU A 306 -24.64 -4.31 -9.42
CA LEU A 306 -23.55 -5.16 -8.92
C LEU A 306 -22.52 -4.36 -8.13
N LEU A 307 -22.12 -3.19 -8.64
CA LEU A 307 -21.16 -2.32 -7.96
C LEU A 307 -21.75 -1.69 -6.68
N GLU A 308 -23.01 -1.29 -6.71
CA GLU A 308 -23.72 -0.78 -5.53
C GLU A 308 -23.77 -1.86 -4.42
N HIS A 309 -24.21 -3.07 -4.76
CA HIS A 309 -24.20 -4.19 -3.82
C HIS A 309 -22.79 -4.52 -3.31
N ALA A 310 -21.78 -4.51 -4.19
CA ALA A 310 -20.40 -4.78 -3.80
C ALA A 310 -19.86 -3.69 -2.87
N ALA A 311 -20.22 -2.42 -3.05
CA ALA A 311 -19.80 -1.31 -2.20
C ALA A 311 -20.29 -1.47 -0.74
N ASP A 312 -21.47 -2.07 -0.55
CA ASP A 312 -22.00 -2.37 0.80
C ASP A 312 -21.20 -3.46 1.53
N LEU A 313 -20.56 -4.35 0.80
CA LEU A 313 -19.84 -5.50 1.34
C LEU A 313 -18.34 -5.27 1.48
N LEU A 314 -17.75 -4.49 0.58
CA LEU A 314 -16.32 -4.25 0.51
C LEU A 314 -15.85 -3.23 1.56
N GLY A 315 -14.60 -3.34 1.97
CA GLY A 315 -13.95 -2.31 2.76
C GLY A 315 -13.88 -0.97 2.02
N ALA A 316 -13.66 -1.01 0.73
CA ALA A 316 -13.81 0.10 -0.22
C ALA A 316 -14.00 -0.40 -1.63
N LEU A 317 -14.79 0.34 -2.41
CA LEU A 317 -14.89 0.17 -3.87
C LEU A 317 -14.67 1.53 -4.54
N GLN A 318 -13.74 1.59 -5.47
CA GLN A 318 -13.46 2.77 -6.26
C GLN A 318 -13.45 2.44 -7.75
N VAL A 319 -14.20 3.19 -8.53
CA VAL A 319 -14.06 3.19 -10.00
C VAL A 319 -13.04 4.28 -10.38
N TRP A 320 -11.97 3.88 -11.05
CA TRP A 320 -10.90 4.79 -11.44
C TRP A 320 -11.26 5.52 -12.74
N GLU A 321 -11.96 6.63 -12.63
CA GLU A 321 -12.47 7.41 -13.74
C GLU A 321 -11.42 7.76 -14.81
N ARG A 322 -10.20 8.15 -14.37
CA ARG A 322 -9.11 8.51 -15.29
C ARG A 322 -8.62 7.36 -16.18
N ARG A 323 -8.94 6.12 -15.85
CA ARG A 323 -8.58 4.90 -16.59
C ARG A 323 -9.80 4.09 -17.00
N SER A 324 -10.99 4.65 -16.85
CA SER A 324 -12.24 4.07 -17.30
C SER A 324 -12.71 4.79 -18.56
N ASP A 325 -13.21 4.02 -19.51
CA ASP A 325 -13.76 4.49 -20.80
C ASP A 325 -14.92 3.59 -21.19
N LEU A 326 -16.04 3.78 -20.49
CA LEU A 326 -17.25 3.00 -20.71
C LEU A 326 -18.26 3.83 -21.47
N VAL A 327 -18.66 3.36 -22.65
CA VAL A 327 -19.69 3.97 -23.50
C VAL A 327 -21.00 3.23 -23.29
N VAL A 328 -22.07 3.95 -23.03
CA VAL A 328 -23.41 3.38 -22.97
C VAL A 328 -24.12 3.63 -24.31
N ARG A 329 -24.56 2.56 -24.95
CA ARG A 329 -25.38 2.62 -26.17
C ARG A 329 -26.85 2.40 -25.80
N ALA A 330 -27.68 3.38 -26.08
CA ALA A 330 -29.12 3.23 -25.98
C ALA A 330 -29.63 2.80 -27.35
N ASP A 331 -30.21 1.63 -27.44
CA ASP A 331 -30.88 1.17 -28.65
C ASP A 331 -32.41 1.21 -28.50
N ALA A 332 -33.11 0.93 -29.58
CA ALA A 332 -34.58 0.93 -29.56
C ALA A 332 -35.17 -0.18 -28.67
N ALA A 333 -34.47 -1.33 -28.58
CA ALA A 333 -34.89 -2.44 -27.74
C ALA A 333 -34.77 -2.11 -26.24
N ASP A 334 -33.74 -1.37 -25.85
CA ASP A 334 -33.59 -0.89 -24.48
C ASP A 334 -34.76 0.01 -24.05
N LEU A 335 -35.21 0.91 -24.95
CA LEU A 335 -36.33 1.81 -24.68
C LEU A 335 -37.68 1.06 -24.64
N ASP A 336 -37.86 0.02 -25.49
CA ASP A 336 -39.07 -0.81 -25.48
C ASP A 336 -39.14 -1.69 -24.20
N ALA A 337 -37.99 -2.21 -23.74
CA ALA A 337 -37.90 -3.01 -22.53
C ALA A 337 -38.29 -2.24 -21.26
N LEU A 338 -38.20 -0.89 -21.27
CA LEU A 338 -38.64 -0.06 -20.15
C LEU A 338 -40.16 -0.07 -19.92
N GLY A 339 -40.95 -0.53 -20.91
CA GLY A 339 -42.39 -0.56 -20.81
C GLY A 339 -43.05 0.81 -20.59
N LEU A 340 -42.32 1.88 -20.84
CA LEU A 340 -42.78 3.25 -20.61
C LEU A 340 -43.74 3.72 -21.72
N SER A 341 -44.74 4.53 -21.35
CA SER A 341 -45.67 5.12 -22.28
C SER A 341 -45.82 6.65 -22.05
N GLY A 342 -46.35 7.35 -23.07
CA GLY A 342 -46.62 8.78 -22.99
C GLY A 342 -45.35 9.61 -22.68
N PHE A 343 -45.46 10.55 -21.75
CA PHE A 343 -44.39 11.50 -21.36
C PHE A 343 -43.09 10.77 -20.91
N ALA A 344 -43.23 9.68 -20.16
CA ALA A 344 -42.08 8.95 -19.66
C ALA A 344 -41.24 8.32 -20.79
N ARG A 345 -41.90 7.79 -21.85
CA ARG A 345 -41.23 7.28 -23.05
C ARG A 345 -40.51 8.42 -23.80
N GLU A 346 -41.18 9.53 -24.01
CA GLU A 346 -40.58 10.69 -24.69
C GLU A 346 -39.35 11.24 -23.92
N ALA A 347 -39.40 11.25 -22.60
CA ALA A 347 -38.26 11.66 -21.76
C ALA A 347 -37.09 10.67 -21.92
N ALA A 348 -37.34 9.35 -21.93
CA ALA A 348 -36.32 8.33 -22.14
C ALA A 348 -35.67 8.42 -23.53
N GLU A 349 -36.47 8.65 -24.58
CA GLU A 349 -35.97 8.87 -25.95
C GLU A 349 -35.06 10.12 -26.03
N ARG A 350 -35.46 11.22 -25.40
CA ARG A 350 -34.62 12.43 -25.34
C ARG A 350 -33.31 12.22 -24.57
N LEU A 351 -33.33 11.44 -23.50
CA LEU A 351 -32.13 11.07 -22.76
C LEU A 351 -31.21 10.18 -23.61
N ALA A 352 -31.77 9.21 -24.35
CA ALA A 352 -31.02 8.35 -25.25
C ALA A 352 -30.31 9.13 -26.36
N VAL A 353 -31.01 10.10 -26.98
CA VAL A 353 -30.38 11.00 -27.94
C VAL A 353 -29.23 11.82 -27.34
N ARG A 354 -29.40 12.34 -26.15
CA ARG A 354 -28.34 13.10 -25.47
C ARG A 354 -27.16 12.20 -25.10
N ALA A 355 -27.41 11.00 -24.61
CA ALA A 355 -26.39 10.01 -24.30
C ALA A 355 -25.62 9.57 -25.57
N GLY A 356 -26.29 9.40 -26.70
CA GLY A 356 -25.71 8.98 -27.99
C GLY A 356 -25.03 10.11 -28.79
N ALA A 357 -25.45 11.37 -28.59
CA ALA A 357 -24.89 12.51 -29.35
C ALA A 357 -23.38 12.73 -29.11
N ALA A 358 -22.85 12.35 -27.97
CA ALA A 358 -21.42 12.41 -27.69
C ALA A 358 -20.62 11.37 -28.51
N VAL A 359 -21.19 10.18 -28.77
CA VAL A 359 -20.58 9.12 -29.58
C VAL A 359 -20.53 9.52 -31.07
N ALA A 360 -21.58 10.17 -31.58
CA ALA A 360 -21.64 10.61 -32.97
C ALA A 360 -20.64 11.77 -33.25
N ALA A 361 -20.39 12.66 -32.30
CA ALA A 361 -19.43 13.73 -32.44
C ALA A 361 -17.97 13.22 -32.52
N ASP A 362 -17.63 12.17 -31.77
CA ASP A 362 -16.29 11.54 -31.77
C ASP A 362 -16.01 10.79 -33.09
N LEU A 363 -17.01 10.13 -33.65
CA LEU A 363 -16.92 9.45 -34.97
C LEU A 363 -16.81 10.43 -36.16
N ALA A 364 -17.41 11.63 -36.05
CA ALA A 364 -17.33 12.67 -37.05
C ALA A 364 -16.01 13.47 -37.06
N ALA A 365 -15.26 13.47 -35.95
CA ALA A 365 -13.97 14.18 -35.81
C ALA A 365 -12.77 13.42 -36.39
N GLY A 366 -12.96 12.44 -37.28
CA GLY A 366 -12.03 11.62 -38.05
C GLY A 366 -10.54 11.95 -37.91
N GLY A 367 -9.90 11.54 -36.84
CA GLY A 367 -8.46 11.70 -36.61
C GLY A 367 -7.67 10.49 -37.08
N THR A 368 -6.88 10.69 -38.12
CA THR A 368 -5.87 9.73 -38.57
C THR A 368 -4.71 9.67 -37.57
N GLY A 369 -4.49 8.48 -37.01
CA GLY A 369 -3.23 7.93 -36.49
C GLY A 369 -2.35 8.76 -35.56
N GLY A 370 -2.35 8.44 -34.28
CA GLY A 370 -1.36 8.83 -33.29
C GLY A 370 -2.02 9.29 -31.98
N GLU A 371 -1.78 8.55 -30.90
CA GLU A 371 -2.26 8.81 -29.53
C GLU A 371 -3.70 9.35 -29.45
N ARG A 372 -4.66 8.49 -29.33
CA ARG A 372 -6.08 8.84 -29.20
C ARG A 372 -6.31 9.58 -27.88
N GLY A 373 -6.12 10.90 -27.91
CA GLY A 373 -6.63 11.80 -26.91
C GLY A 373 -8.15 11.79 -27.01
N ARG A 374 -8.81 11.25 -26.02
CA ARG A 374 -10.26 11.20 -25.82
C ARG A 374 -10.83 12.61 -25.81
N ALA A 375 -11.86 12.88 -26.62
CA ALA A 375 -12.77 13.99 -26.33
C ALA A 375 -13.53 13.64 -25.02
N PRO A 376 -13.55 14.49 -24.00
CA PRO A 376 -14.29 14.20 -22.78
C PRO A 376 -15.78 14.09 -23.14
N SER A 377 -16.43 13.01 -22.71
CA SER A 377 -17.89 12.93 -22.70
C SER A 377 -18.41 14.18 -21.99
N THR A 378 -19.28 14.94 -22.63
CA THR A 378 -19.77 16.17 -22.01
C THR A 378 -20.51 15.82 -20.70
N PRO A 379 -20.43 16.65 -19.64
CA PRO A 379 -21.16 16.40 -18.39
C PRO A 379 -22.64 16.06 -18.61
N ASP A 380 -23.27 16.66 -19.62
CA ASP A 380 -24.64 16.39 -20.01
C ASP A 380 -24.86 14.98 -20.58
N ALA A 381 -23.89 14.41 -21.31
CA ALA A 381 -23.99 13.06 -21.86
C ALA A 381 -23.84 12.01 -20.75
N VAL A 382 -22.91 12.20 -19.82
CA VAL A 382 -22.74 11.33 -18.65
C VAL A 382 -24.00 11.35 -17.80
N ALA A 383 -24.54 12.53 -17.49
CA ALA A 383 -25.78 12.66 -16.73
C ALA A 383 -26.98 12.00 -17.42
N ALA A 384 -27.04 12.04 -18.77
CA ALA A 384 -28.09 11.37 -19.53
C ALA A 384 -27.96 9.85 -19.49
N GLN A 385 -26.73 9.31 -19.53
CA GLN A 385 -26.46 7.88 -19.38
C GLN A 385 -26.85 7.37 -17.99
N ASP A 386 -26.48 8.09 -16.94
CA ASP A 386 -26.82 7.74 -15.57
C ASP A 386 -28.35 7.77 -15.35
N ALA A 387 -29.02 8.77 -15.92
CA ALA A 387 -30.47 8.89 -15.84
C ALA A 387 -31.19 7.73 -16.54
N LEU A 388 -30.70 7.28 -17.71
CA LEU A 388 -31.24 6.12 -18.40
C LEU A 388 -31.03 4.82 -17.61
N SER A 389 -29.86 4.62 -17.08
CA SER A 389 -29.54 3.47 -16.23
C SER A 389 -30.44 3.44 -14.99
N LEU A 390 -30.68 4.59 -14.35
CA LEU A 390 -31.59 4.70 -13.23
C LEU A 390 -33.03 4.38 -13.61
N LEU A 391 -33.52 4.90 -14.74
CA LEU A 391 -34.87 4.59 -15.25
C LEU A 391 -35.04 3.09 -15.50
N HIS A 392 -34.04 2.43 -16.09
CA HIS A 392 -34.08 0.99 -16.33
C HIS A 392 -34.15 0.20 -15.00
N ARG A 393 -33.34 0.56 -14.01
CA ARG A 393 -33.40 -0.07 -12.67
C ARG A 393 -34.77 0.10 -12.01
N LEU A 394 -35.37 1.29 -12.09
CA LEU A 394 -36.68 1.55 -11.53
C LEU A 394 -37.78 0.79 -12.23
N ALA A 395 -37.74 0.66 -13.59
CA ALA A 395 -38.69 -0.10 -14.35
C ALA A 395 -38.57 -1.61 -14.08
N ALA A 396 -37.39 -2.13 -13.81
CA ALA A 396 -37.16 -3.53 -13.45
C ALA A 396 -37.58 -3.89 -12.02
N ALA A 397 -37.71 -2.90 -11.15
CA ALA A 397 -38.07 -3.08 -9.72
C ALA A 397 -39.60 -2.97 -9.46
N GLY A 398 -40.41 -2.53 -10.42
CA GLY A 398 -41.87 -2.40 -10.36
C GLY A 398 -42.58 -3.50 -11.11
#